data_5c6321dd1b04eec267d7566f4e06f698
#
_entry.id   5c6321dd1b04eec267d7566f4e06f698
#
_cell.length_a   1.000
_cell.length_b   1.000
_cell.length_c   1.000
_cell.angle_alpha   90.00
_cell.angle_beta   90.00
_cell.angle_gamma   90.00
#
_symmetry.space_group_name_H-M   'P 1'
#
loop_
_entity.id
_entity.type
_entity.pdbx_description
1 polymer ?
#
loop_
_entity_poly.entity_id
_entity_poly.type
_entity_poly.pdbx_seq_one_letter_code
_entity_poly.pdbx_strand_id
1 'polypeptide(L)'
;GRQLFWVKISDHPEMDESENRILFTALHHAREPIGMQQMLFFMYYLLENYDSNPYIHQLIDTTEIFFIPCVNPDGYEFNHLVSPNGGGMWRKNRRLNPDNSYGVDLNRNYGYMWGYDDLGSSPVPSSETYRGPSAFSEPEIQMIRDFAQLYDFNLVFNYHAYSNTLLYPWGYITDTTAENPIFKNFAFKLTNYNANAYGPASLMLYLVNGNSDDWYYAGQVNQQRAFSFTPEIGNNMQGFWPSIDQIILLCQDQVEANFLAIRFGSRYGEITQHNKLFFSQNQNFVSFHFKRYGLEEGVTYKVSLLPLSNLIESVGQPVYFNHPELLISYSDSISFSVSKDILPGDEIKILLTLEDDYFTHSDTLTLIFGIPYPIFTDECTTMGNWSSNKWGNNSFVYNSPPSSITDSPVGNYSSNANTSITSTQEFDLTKAKAAVLSFYALWDTERRYDFVQVFASIDQGQHWTALQGKYSSPSSNPLVMDQPVYQGTNLQWVNEEINLSPFTGQKLKIKFALKSNQFINKDGFYFDDISLQIIDKSTGITPSEQNNQLLYTIFPNPANGALHIRPANPHTAQSVQVSIYNIFGKLFLRQSFPSSIRRMDVNLENLPSGVYFISIEAGVEQVQWEKLLISH
;
A
#
# COMPACT_ATOMS: atom_id res chain seq x y z
N GLY A 1 -1.88 -37.47 -29.02
CA GLY A 1 -1.96 -36.26 -28.25
C GLY A 1 -0.79 -35.34 -28.54
N ARG A 2 -1.01 -34.04 -28.40
CA ARG A 2 0.04 -33.03 -28.46
C ARG A 2 0.87 -33.06 -27.20
N GLN A 3 2.13 -32.60 -27.29
CA GLN A 3 3.01 -32.44 -26.14
C GLN A 3 2.60 -31.21 -25.34
N LEU A 4 2.73 -31.27 -24.01
CA LEU A 4 2.74 -30.08 -23.15
C LEU A 4 4.20 -29.58 -23.06
N PHE A 5 4.37 -28.30 -23.33
CA PHE A 5 5.65 -27.65 -23.19
C PHE A 5 5.70 -26.88 -21.87
N TRP A 6 6.86 -26.89 -21.25
CA TRP A 6 7.16 -26.05 -20.10
C TRP A 6 8.50 -25.34 -20.30
N VAL A 7 8.68 -24.23 -19.62
CA VAL A 7 9.90 -23.42 -19.65
C VAL A 7 10.31 -23.14 -18.20
N LYS A 8 11.60 -23.29 -17.91
CA LYS A 8 12.23 -22.81 -16.69
C LYS A 8 13.08 -21.60 -17.02
N ILE A 9 12.92 -20.50 -16.29
CA ILE A 9 13.78 -19.31 -16.33
C ILE A 9 14.48 -19.24 -14.97
N SER A 10 15.81 -19.33 -14.99
CA SER A 10 16.73 -19.29 -13.84
C SER A 10 18.13 -19.03 -14.44
N ASP A 11 19.11 -18.64 -13.66
CA ASP A 11 20.50 -18.47 -14.09
C ASP A 11 21.15 -19.79 -14.52
N HIS A 12 20.75 -20.92 -13.87
CA HIS A 12 21.19 -22.28 -14.23
C HIS A 12 20.00 -23.20 -14.60
N PRO A 13 19.31 -22.97 -15.74
CA PRO A 13 18.05 -23.65 -16.03
C PRO A 13 18.16 -25.17 -16.17
N GLU A 14 19.35 -25.70 -16.48
CA GLU A 14 19.63 -27.14 -16.60
C GLU A 14 19.91 -27.82 -15.24
N MET A 15 20.06 -27.05 -14.16
CA MET A 15 20.37 -27.55 -12.83
C MET A 15 19.12 -27.49 -11.94
N ASP A 16 19.04 -28.42 -11.00
CA ASP A 16 18.06 -28.38 -9.90
C ASP A 16 18.73 -27.74 -8.69
N GLU A 17 18.34 -26.51 -8.38
CA GLU A 17 18.94 -25.72 -7.31
C GLU A 17 18.02 -25.70 -6.08
N SER A 18 18.59 -25.38 -4.91
CA SER A 18 17.83 -25.27 -3.66
C SER A 18 17.13 -23.90 -3.54
N GLU A 19 16.58 -23.43 -4.64
CA GLU A 19 15.88 -22.15 -4.72
C GLU A 19 14.36 -22.32 -4.58
N ASN A 20 13.70 -21.19 -4.30
CA ASN A 20 12.24 -21.17 -4.29
C ASN A 20 11.68 -21.32 -5.71
N ARG A 21 10.59 -22.07 -5.83
CA ARG A 21 9.97 -22.41 -7.11
C ARG A 21 8.59 -21.84 -7.23
N ILE A 22 8.37 -21.14 -8.33
CA ILE A 22 7.12 -20.50 -8.67
C ILE A 22 6.62 -21.06 -9.99
N LEU A 23 5.34 -21.46 -10.04
CA LEU A 23 4.73 -22.01 -11.24
C LEU A 23 3.64 -21.08 -11.79
N PHE A 24 3.72 -20.83 -13.07
CA PHE A 24 2.66 -20.16 -13.83
C PHE A 24 2.06 -21.15 -14.83
N THR A 25 0.73 -21.35 -14.81
CA THR A 25 0.01 -22.16 -15.79
C THR A 25 -1.07 -21.33 -16.49
N ALA A 26 -1.43 -21.70 -17.72
CA ALA A 26 -2.56 -21.10 -18.42
C ALA A 26 -3.25 -22.09 -19.35
N LEU A 27 -4.38 -21.65 -19.87
CA LEU A 27 -5.12 -22.34 -20.91
C LEU A 27 -5.60 -23.76 -20.49
N HIS A 28 -6.05 -23.91 -19.24
CA HIS A 28 -6.87 -25.07 -18.86
C HIS A 28 -8.14 -25.10 -19.71
N HIS A 29 -8.72 -23.93 -19.94
CA HIS A 29 -9.86 -23.75 -20.82
C HIS A 29 -9.40 -23.18 -22.16
N ALA A 30 -9.65 -23.92 -23.23
CA ALA A 30 -9.14 -23.61 -24.56
C ALA A 30 -9.61 -22.29 -25.17
N ARG A 31 -10.69 -21.70 -24.65
CA ARG A 31 -11.22 -20.41 -25.08
C ARG A 31 -10.63 -19.19 -24.39
N GLU A 32 -9.62 -19.37 -23.52
CA GLU A 32 -9.02 -18.34 -22.65
C GLU A 32 -7.56 -18.01 -23.02
N PRO A 33 -7.25 -17.67 -24.29
CA PRO A 33 -5.86 -17.55 -24.76
C PRO A 33 -5.10 -16.37 -24.16
N ILE A 34 -5.78 -15.38 -23.55
CA ILE A 34 -5.11 -14.21 -22.98
C ILE A 34 -4.14 -14.59 -21.84
N GLY A 35 -4.44 -15.64 -21.06
CA GLY A 35 -3.54 -16.14 -20.03
C GLY A 35 -2.22 -16.66 -20.61
N MET A 36 -2.28 -17.43 -21.71
CA MET A 36 -1.08 -17.87 -22.44
C MET A 36 -0.30 -16.67 -23.00
N GLN A 37 -0.99 -15.71 -23.61
CA GLN A 37 -0.37 -14.51 -24.18
C GLN A 37 0.33 -13.68 -23.10
N GLN A 38 -0.28 -13.56 -21.93
CA GLN A 38 0.30 -12.87 -20.78
C GLN A 38 1.60 -13.55 -20.31
N MET A 39 1.62 -14.89 -20.23
CA MET A 39 2.83 -15.61 -19.85
C MET A 39 3.95 -15.45 -20.87
N LEU A 40 3.65 -15.54 -22.17
CA LEU A 40 4.64 -15.26 -23.23
C LEU A 40 5.19 -13.83 -23.10
N PHE A 41 4.30 -12.85 -22.89
CA PHE A 41 4.72 -11.46 -22.67
C PHE A 41 5.67 -11.35 -21.46
N PHE A 42 5.33 -12.00 -20.33
CA PHE A 42 6.13 -11.91 -19.11
C PHE A 42 7.48 -12.64 -19.25
N MET A 43 7.53 -13.82 -19.90
CA MET A 43 8.78 -14.50 -20.21
C MET A 43 9.73 -13.64 -21.03
N TYR A 44 9.23 -13.01 -22.12
CA TYR A 44 10.03 -12.07 -22.91
C TYR A 44 10.46 -10.86 -22.09
N TYR A 45 9.56 -10.31 -21.27
CA TYR A 45 9.86 -9.18 -20.40
C TYR A 45 11.02 -9.50 -19.43
N LEU A 46 11.03 -10.67 -18.82
CA LEU A 46 12.11 -11.14 -17.95
C LEU A 46 13.44 -11.24 -18.73
N LEU A 47 13.43 -11.95 -19.87
CA LEU A 47 14.64 -12.22 -20.66
C LEU A 47 15.24 -10.96 -21.30
N GLU A 48 14.41 -10.07 -21.85
CA GLU A 48 14.86 -8.83 -22.49
C GLU A 48 15.42 -7.81 -21.50
N ASN A 49 15.03 -7.88 -20.23
CA ASN A 49 15.49 -6.96 -19.19
C ASN A 49 16.51 -7.58 -18.23
N TYR A 50 16.92 -8.82 -18.42
CA TYR A 50 17.86 -9.51 -17.53
C TYR A 50 19.18 -8.75 -17.38
N ASP A 51 19.82 -8.36 -18.48
CA ASP A 51 21.12 -7.67 -18.48
C ASP A 51 21.01 -6.18 -18.08
N SER A 52 19.84 -5.56 -18.25
CA SER A 52 19.67 -4.11 -18.11
C SER A 52 19.02 -3.67 -16.80
N ASN A 53 18.27 -4.56 -16.14
CA ASN A 53 17.56 -4.27 -14.92
C ASN A 53 18.10 -5.13 -13.76
N PRO A 54 18.84 -4.53 -12.81
CA PRO A 54 19.42 -5.28 -11.69
C PRO A 54 18.42 -6.03 -10.81
N TYR A 55 17.18 -5.53 -10.73
CA TYR A 55 16.11 -6.19 -9.97
C TYR A 55 15.67 -7.50 -10.65
N ILE A 56 15.47 -7.47 -11.97
CA ILE A 56 15.09 -8.65 -12.76
C ILE A 56 16.24 -9.67 -12.78
N HIS A 57 17.47 -9.18 -12.94
CA HIS A 57 18.68 -10.00 -12.86
C HIS A 57 18.70 -10.79 -11.55
N GLN A 58 18.65 -10.08 -10.42
CA GLN A 58 18.67 -10.70 -9.10
C GLN A 58 17.49 -11.66 -8.87
N LEU A 59 16.30 -11.35 -9.41
CA LEU A 59 15.13 -12.19 -9.28
C LEU A 59 15.32 -13.55 -9.99
N ILE A 60 15.89 -13.54 -11.18
CA ILE A 60 16.16 -14.74 -11.97
C ILE A 60 17.31 -15.56 -11.36
N ASP A 61 18.32 -14.88 -10.78
CA ASP A 61 19.47 -15.53 -10.15
C ASP A 61 19.17 -16.15 -8.77
N THR A 62 17.96 -15.97 -8.26
CA THR A 62 17.60 -16.42 -6.91
C THR A 62 16.28 -17.18 -6.84
N THR A 63 15.69 -17.51 -8.01
CA THR A 63 14.37 -18.14 -8.05
C THR A 63 14.20 -18.96 -9.32
N GLU A 64 13.80 -20.21 -9.20
CA GLU A 64 13.40 -21.05 -10.32
C GLU A 64 11.96 -20.74 -10.75
N ILE A 65 11.79 -20.11 -11.90
CA ILE A 65 10.48 -19.69 -12.42
C ILE A 65 10.02 -20.62 -13.52
N PHE A 66 8.92 -21.33 -13.29
CA PHE A 66 8.38 -22.32 -14.22
C PHE A 66 7.12 -21.81 -14.91
N PHE A 67 6.99 -22.13 -16.19
CA PHE A 67 5.84 -21.76 -17.02
C PHE A 67 5.31 -22.99 -17.77
N ILE A 68 3.99 -23.21 -17.72
CA ILE A 68 3.26 -24.15 -18.59
C ILE A 68 2.20 -23.34 -19.36
N PRO A 69 2.54 -22.77 -20.52
CA PRO A 69 1.68 -21.77 -21.18
C PRO A 69 0.38 -22.36 -21.75
N CYS A 70 0.34 -23.66 -22.04
CA CYS A 70 -0.81 -24.29 -22.67
C CYS A 70 -1.07 -25.67 -22.06
N VAL A 71 -1.97 -25.73 -21.07
CA VAL A 71 -2.38 -26.99 -20.42
C VAL A 71 -3.31 -27.81 -21.33
N ASN A 72 -4.05 -27.16 -22.23
CA ASN A 72 -5.07 -27.75 -23.10
C ASN A 72 -4.75 -27.55 -24.60
N PRO A 73 -3.68 -28.15 -25.14
CA PRO A 73 -3.27 -27.91 -26.52
C PRO A 73 -4.26 -28.48 -27.55
N ASP A 74 -4.96 -29.59 -27.26
CA ASP A 74 -5.92 -30.20 -28.18
C ASP A 74 -7.21 -29.35 -28.28
N GLY A 75 -7.68 -28.81 -27.17
CA GLY A 75 -8.82 -27.89 -27.17
C GLY A 75 -8.51 -26.57 -27.87
N TYR A 76 -7.31 -26.03 -27.65
CA TYR A 76 -6.87 -24.78 -28.28
C TYR A 76 -6.73 -24.93 -29.79
N GLU A 77 -6.11 -26.01 -30.25
CA GLU A 77 -6.01 -26.32 -31.68
C GLU A 77 -7.38 -26.50 -32.33
N PHE A 78 -8.33 -27.14 -31.62
CA PHE A 78 -9.69 -27.23 -32.12
C PHE A 78 -10.33 -25.85 -32.33
N ASN A 79 -10.15 -24.92 -31.38
CA ASN A 79 -10.60 -23.54 -31.54
C ASN A 79 -9.95 -22.87 -32.75
N HIS A 80 -8.66 -23.08 -32.97
CA HIS A 80 -7.97 -22.56 -34.16
C HIS A 80 -8.51 -23.12 -35.47
N LEU A 81 -8.81 -24.42 -35.51
CA LEU A 81 -9.37 -25.07 -36.70
C LEU A 81 -10.77 -24.57 -37.06
N VAL A 82 -11.62 -24.33 -36.06
CA VAL A 82 -13.00 -23.87 -36.29
C VAL A 82 -13.15 -22.36 -36.41
N SER A 83 -12.21 -21.63 -35.85
CA SER A 83 -12.16 -20.16 -35.80
C SER A 83 -10.74 -19.64 -35.94
N PRO A 84 -10.10 -19.76 -37.12
CA PRO A 84 -8.69 -19.48 -37.32
C PRO A 84 -8.29 -18.00 -37.07
N ASN A 85 -9.26 -17.10 -37.09
CA ASN A 85 -9.06 -15.68 -36.79
C ASN A 85 -9.36 -15.28 -35.33
N GLY A 86 -9.50 -16.28 -34.43
CA GLY A 86 -9.91 -16.09 -33.05
C GLY A 86 -11.43 -16.19 -32.84
N GLY A 87 -11.85 -16.17 -31.56
CA GLY A 87 -13.29 -16.25 -31.22
C GLY A 87 -13.82 -17.66 -31.03
N GLY A 88 -12.97 -18.70 -31.07
CA GLY A 88 -13.38 -20.07 -30.78
C GLY A 88 -13.84 -20.24 -29.33
N MET A 89 -15.01 -20.86 -29.13
CA MET A 89 -15.67 -20.93 -27.81
C MET A 89 -15.59 -22.31 -27.14
N TRP A 90 -14.79 -23.21 -27.68
CA TRP A 90 -14.56 -24.52 -27.06
C TRP A 90 -13.75 -24.37 -25.78
N ARG A 91 -14.26 -24.97 -24.68
CA ARG A 91 -13.67 -24.87 -23.34
C ARG A 91 -12.80 -26.09 -22.97
N LYS A 92 -13.38 -27.31 -23.12
CA LYS A 92 -12.85 -28.58 -22.62
C LYS A 92 -11.67 -29.10 -23.45
N ASN A 93 -11.03 -30.20 -23.03
CA ASN A 93 -10.10 -30.94 -23.89
C ASN A 93 -10.85 -31.68 -25.04
N ARG A 94 -10.19 -32.56 -25.77
CA ARG A 94 -10.80 -33.25 -26.94
C ARG A 94 -10.95 -34.74 -26.76
N ARG A 95 -11.08 -35.24 -25.54
CA ARG A 95 -11.41 -36.65 -25.25
C ARG A 95 -12.76 -37.01 -25.88
N LEU A 96 -12.84 -38.17 -26.56
CA LEU A 96 -14.12 -38.74 -26.97
C LEU A 96 -14.73 -39.48 -25.77
N ASN A 97 -15.93 -39.12 -25.37
CA ASN A 97 -16.67 -39.71 -24.27
C ASN A 97 -17.56 -40.88 -24.72
N PRO A 98 -17.99 -41.77 -23.82
CA PRO A 98 -18.80 -42.96 -24.17
C PRO A 98 -20.17 -42.64 -24.80
N ASP A 99 -20.70 -41.46 -24.53
CA ASP A 99 -21.98 -40.94 -25.10
C ASP A 99 -21.81 -40.24 -26.45
N ASN A 100 -20.63 -40.30 -27.06
CA ASN A 100 -20.19 -39.57 -28.25
C ASN A 100 -20.09 -38.05 -28.11
N SER A 101 -20.22 -37.52 -26.90
CA SER A 101 -19.82 -36.13 -26.64
C SER A 101 -18.29 -35.99 -26.56
N TYR A 102 -17.79 -34.78 -26.58
CA TYR A 102 -16.36 -34.51 -26.46
C TYR A 102 -16.00 -33.67 -25.23
N GLY A 103 -14.84 -34.02 -24.67
CA GLY A 103 -14.08 -33.22 -23.72
C GLY A 103 -14.42 -33.42 -22.26
N VAL A 104 -13.38 -33.20 -21.45
CA VAL A 104 -13.42 -33.07 -19.99
C VAL A 104 -12.98 -31.66 -19.66
N ASP A 105 -13.58 -31.06 -18.66
CA ASP A 105 -13.11 -29.80 -18.09
C ASP A 105 -11.86 -30.08 -17.25
N LEU A 106 -10.70 -29.65 -17.75
CA LEU A 106 -9.41 -29.91 -17.13
C LEU A 106 -9.31 -29.31 -15.72
N ASN A 107 -9.98 -28.15 -15.49
CA ASN A 107 -10.03 -27.52 -14.17
C ASN A 107 -11.19 -28.05 -13.30
N ARG A 108 -11.61 -29.30 -13.53
CA ARG A 108 -12.50 -30.13 -12.71
C ARG A 108 -11.93 -31.55 -12.53
N ASN A 109 -10.72 -31.81 -13.06
CA ASN A 109 -10.16 -33.17 -13.12
C ASN A 109 -9.00 -33.40 -12.13
N TYR A 110 -8.65 -32.43 -11.30
CA TYR A 110 -7.68 -32.58 -10.21
C TYR A 110 -8.23 -33.42 -9.06
N GLY A 111 -7.33 -34.01 -8.26
CA GLY A 111 -7.72 -35.04 -7.30
C GLY A 111 -8.38 -34.54 -6.01
N TYR A 112 -8.05 -33.36 -5.54
CA TYR A 112 -8.59 -32.85 -4.27
C TYR A 112 -10.09 -32.54 -4.42
N MET A 113 -10.91 -33.14 -3.54
CA MET A 113 -12.37 -33.00 -3.56
C MET A 113 -13.02 -33.23 -4.94
N TRP A 114 -12.38 -34.04 -5.80
CA TRP A 114 -12.94 -34.41 -7.08
C TRP A 114 -14.29 -35.12 -6.89
N GLY A 115 -15.33 -34.65 -7.58
CA GLY A 115 -16.67 -35.23 -7.45
C GLY A 115 -17.29 -35.07 -6.07
N TYR A 116 -16.86 -34.08 -5.28
CA TYR A 116 -17.40 -33.76 -3.96
C TYR A 116 -18.93 -33.58 -4.00
N ASP A 117 -19.42 -32.88 -5.03
CA ASP A 117 -20.82 -32.73 -5.33
C ASP A 117 -21.04 -32.54 -6.85
N ASP A 118 -22.32 -32.45 -7.25
CA ASP A 118 -22.71 -32.17 -8.63
C ASP A 118 -23.02 -30.67 -8.88
N LEU A 119 -22.71 -29.78 -7.91
CA LEU A 119 -22.84 -28.34 -8.03
C LEU A 119 -21.55 -27.71 -8.56
N GLY A 120 -20.40 -28.09 -7.97
CA GLY A 120 -19.08 -27.57 -8.36
C GLY A 120 -18.49 -28.21 -9.62
N SER A 121 -19.01 -29.36 -10.05
CA SER A 121 -18.68 -30.01 -11.33
C SER A 121 -19.79 -30.97 -11.75
N SER A 122 -19.82 -31.36 -13.03
CA SER A 122 -20.86 -32.23 -13.57
C SER A 122 -20.36 -33.68 -13.80
N PRO A 123 -21.13 -34.73 -13.46
CA PRO A 123 -20.85 -36.08 -13.87
C PRO A 123 -21.30 -36.39 -15.33
N VAL A 124 -22.01 -35.48 -16.00
CA VAL A 124 -22.59 -35.66 -17.31
C VAL A 124 -21.59 -35.28 -18.41
N PRO A 125 -21.18 -36.21 -19.32
CA PRO A 125 -20.12 -35.98 -20.29
C PRO A 125 -20.37 -34.83 -21.27
N SER A 126 -21.62 -34.56 -21.63
CA SER A 126 -22.00 -33.45 -22.51
C SER A 126 -21.93 -32.06 -21.82
N SER A 127 -21.81 -31.99 -20.50
CA SER A 127 -21.70 -30.75 -19.75
C SER A 127 -20.37 -30.03 -20.04
N GLU A 128 -20.40 -28.70 -20.03
CA GLU A 128 -19.20 -27.84 -20.11
C GLU A 128 -18.26 -28.02 -18.90
N THR A 129 -18.79 -28.42 -17.73
CA THR A 129 -18.06 -28.64 -16.48
C THR A 129 -17.89 -30.15 -16.16
N TYR A 130 -17.90 -31.01 -17.19
CA TYR A 130 -17.72 -32.45 -17.02
C TYR A 130 -16.36 -32.76 -16.40
N ARG A 131 -16.36 -33.42 -15.23
CA ARG A 131 -15.17 -33.69 -14.42
C ARG A 131 -14.35 -34.90 -14.86
N GLY A 132 -14.78 -35.62 -15.91
CA GLY A 132 -14.17 -36.87 -16.34
C GLY A 132 -14.69 -38.09 -15.57
N PRO A 133 -14.27 -39.32 -15.94
CA PRO A 133 -14.71 -40.57 -15.30
C PRO A 133 -14.04 -40.83 -13.96
N SER A 134 -12.91 -40.21 -13.68
CA SER A 134 -12.18 -40.26 -12.41
C SER A 134 -11.30 -39.04 -12.25
N ALA A 135 -10.84 -38.77 -11.03
CA ALA A 135 -9.76 -37.82 -10.80
C ALA A 135 -8.54 -38.21 -11.64
N PHE A 136 -7.87 -37.22 -12.19
CA PHE A 136 -6.69 -37.38 -13.06
C PHE A 136 -6.93 -38.36 -14.23
N SER A 137 -8.15 -38.39 -14.77
CA SER A 137 -8.44 -39.23 -15.94
C SER A 137 -7.80 -38.72 -17.23
N GLU A 138 -7.50 -37.41 -17.27
CA GLU A 138 -6.97 -36.76 -18.46
C GLU A 138 -5.45 -36.71 -18.46
N PRO A 139 -4.80 -37.09 -19.59
CA PRO A 139 -3.34 -37.13 -19.69
C PRO A 139 -2.70 -35.76 -19.41
N GLU A 140 -3.36 -34.66 -19.79
CA GLU A 140 -2.90 -33.30 -19.52
C GLU A 140 -2.75 -33.07 -18.01
N ILE A 141 -3.74 -33.48 -17.23
CA ILE A 141 -3.74 -33.26 -15.77
C ILE A 141 -2.85 -34.28 -15.04
N GLN A 142 -2.69 -35.52 -15.62
CA GLN A 142 -1.67 -36.44 -15.12
C GLN A 142 -0.26 -35.87 -15.27
N MET A 143 0.05 -35.23 -16.42
CA MET A 143 1.34 -34.58 -16.63
C MET A 143 1.58 -33.42 -15.66
N ILE A 144 0.56 -32.60 -15.41
CA ILE A 144 0.64 -31.52 -14.41
C ILE A 144 0.89 -32.11 -13.01
N ARG A 145 0.16 -33.14 -12.63
CA ARG A 145 0.36 -33.83 -11.35
C ARG A 145 1.79 -34.36 -11.22
N ASP A 146 2.26 -35.10 -12.23
CA ASP A 146 3.58 -35.73 -12.21
C ASP A 146 4.69 -34.66 -12.21
N PHE A 147 4.48 -33.55 -12.93
CA PHE A 147 5.37 -32.40 -12.91
C PHE A 147 5.42 -31.71 -11.53
N ALA A 148 4.26 -31.51 -10.90
CA ALA A 148 4.19 -30.92 -9.56
C ALA A 148 4.75 -31.86 -8.45
N GLN A 149 4.80 -33.18 -8.72
CA GLN A 149 5.48 -34.13 -7.82
C GLN A 149 7.00 -34.17 -8.00
N LEU A 150 7.49 -33.70 -9.15
CA LEU A 150 8.92 -33.60 -9.43
C LEU A 150 9.52 -32.32 -8.82
N TYR A 151 8.73 -31.26 -8.79
CA TYR A 151 9.15 -29.95 -8.30
C TYR A 151 8.22 -29.48 -7.19
N ASP A 152 8.79 -29.10 -6.03
CA ASP A 152 8.04 -28.51 -4.92
C ASP A 152 7.85 -27.01 -5.15
N PHE A 153 6.62 -26.57 -5.42
CA PHE A 153 6.30 -25.15 -5.64
C PHE A 153 5.86 -24.46 -4.36
N ASN A 154 6.37 -23.23 -4.15
CA ASN A 154 5.95 -22.38 -3.03
C ASN A 154 4.67 -21.61 -3.35
N LEU A 155 4.53 -21.16 -4.61
CA LEU A 155 3.39 -20.42 -5.09
C LEU A 155 3.05 -20.79 -6.54
N VAL A 156 1.74 -20.85 -6.85
CA VAL A 156 1.24 -21.19 -8.18
C VAL A 156 0.22 -20.16 -8.66
N PHE A 157 0.37 -19.69 -9.90
CA PHE A 157 -0.61 -18.88 -10.61
C PHE A 157 -1.21 -19.65 -11.76
N ASN A 158 -2.54 -19.86 -11.72
CA ASN A 158 -3.31 -20.54 -12.77
C ASN A 158 -4.11 -19.50 -13.55
N TYR A 159 -3.58 -19.01 -14.66
CA TYR A 159 -4.23 -17.95 -15.45
C TYR A 159 -5.47 -18.42 -16.19
N HIS A 160 -6.55 -17.69 -15.99
CA HIS A 160 -7.85 -17.85 -16.62
C HIS A 160 -8.37 -16.53 -17.23
N ALA A 161 -9.54 -16.56 -17.83
CA ALA A 161 -10.32 -15.43 -18.28
C ALA A 161 -11.82 -15.78 -18.19
N TYR A 162 -12.69 -14.83 -17.89
CA TYR A 162 -12.48 -13.43 -17.58
C TYR A 162 -13.35 -13.00 -16.39
N SER A 163 -12.89 -12.12 -15.54
CA SER A 163 -13.77 -11.43 -14.57
C SER A 163 -13.07 -10.27 -13.83
N ASN A 164 -11.81 -9.95 -14.16
CA ASN A 164 -10.98 -9.03 -13.38
C ASN A 164 -10.95 -9.39 -11.88
N THR A 165 -10.73 -10.66 -11.58
CA THR A 165 -10.65 -11.15 -10.20
C THR A 165 -9.35 -11.92 -9.96
N LEU A 166 -8.92 -11.95 -8.71
CA LEU A 166 -7.89 -12.86 -8.23
C LEU A 166 -8.52 -13.84 -7.24
N LEU A 167 -8.67 -15.08 -7.67
CA LEU A 167 -9.31 -16.13 -6.91
C LEU A 167 -8.28 -16.94 -6.13
N TYR A 168 -8.72 -17.56 -5.02
CA TYR A 168 -7.91 -18.47 -4.21
C TYR A 168 -8.80 -19.51 -3.50
N PRO A 169 -8.24 -20.56 -2.87
CA PRO A 169 -9.01 -21.57 -2.15
C PRO A 169 -9.88 -21.04 -1.00
N TRP A 170 -11.03 -21.64 -0.71
CA TRP A 170 -11.53 -22.87 -1.34
C TRP A 170 -12.52 -22.58 -2.45
N GLY A 171 -12.47 -23.40 -3.49
CA GLY A 171 -13.48 -23.41 -4.55
C GLY A 171 -14.63 -24.36 -4.26
N TYR A 172 -14.39 -25.52 -3.60
CA TYR A 172 -15.37 -26.59 -3.43
C TYR A 172 -16.42 -26.31 -2.35
N ILE A 173 -16.17 -25.44 -1.40
CA ILE A 173 -17.08 -25.02 -0.32
C ILE A 173 -17.01 -23.51 -0.09
N THR A 174 -18.03 -22.97 0.56
CA THR A 174 -18.07 -21.53 0.88
C THR A 174 -17.29 -21.13 2.15
N ASP A 175 -16.74 -22.11 2.87
CA ASP A 175 -15.85 -21.87 3.99
C ASP A 175 -14.47 -21.39 3.49
N THR A 176 -13.80 -20.63 4.32
CA THR A 176 -12.44 -20.16 4.03
C THR A 176 -11.38 -21.13 4.55
N THR A 177 -10.18 -21.08 3.98
CA THR A 177 -9.03 -21.82 4.50
C THR A 177 -8.61 -21.34 5.89
N ALA A 178 -7.91 -22.16 6.66
CA ALA A 178 -7.31 -21.72 7.94
C ALA A 178 -6.31 -20.58 7.74
N GLU A 179 -5.67 -20.49 6.56
CA GLU A 179 -4.71 -19.45 6.18
C GLU A 179 -5.33 -18.34 5.32
N ASN A 180 -6.65 -18.20 5.36
CA ASN A 180 -7.35 -17.11 4.66
C ASN A 180 -6.76 -15.71 4.96
N PRO A 181 -6.27 -15.38 6.17
CA PRO A 181 -5.58 -14.12 6.41
C PRO A 181 -4.33 -13.92 5.54
N ILE A 182 -3.57 -15.01 5.24
CA ILE A 182 -2.39 -14.94 4.36
C ILE A 182 -2.85 -14.72 2.91
N PHE A 183 -3.78 -15.54 2.41
CA PHE A 183 -4.36 -15.36 1.08
C PHE A 183 -4.90 -13.95 0.86
N LYS A 184 -5.65 -13.44 1.83
CA LYS A 184 -6.24 -12.09 1.76
C LYS A 184 -5.17 -10.99 1.72
N ASN A 185 -4.10 -11.11 2.52
CA ASN A 185 -2.99 -10.15 2.49
C ASN A 185 -2.22 -10.19 1.16
N PHE A 186 -1.93 -11.39 0.65
CA PHE A 186 -1.27 -11.55 -0.65
C PHE A 186 -2.16 -11.01 -1.78
N ALA A 187 -3.41 -11.43 -1.84
CA ALA A 187 -4.36 -10.98 -2.85
C ALA A 187 -4.54 -9.45 -2.84
N PHE A 188 -4.64 -8.82 -1.67
CA PHE A 188 -4.68 -7.37 -1.54
C PHE A 188 -3.46 -6.70 -2.20
N LYS A 189 -2.26 -7.21 -1.96
CA LYS A 189 -1.03 -6.67 -2.55
C LYS A 189 -0.94 -6.96 -4.05
N LEU A 190 -1.23 -8.20 -4.47
CA LEU A 190 -1.18 -8.62 -5.87
C LEU A 190 -2.15 -7.84 -6.75
N THR A 191 -3.31 -7.50 -6.22
CA THR A 191 -4.32 -6.72 -6.97
C THR A 191 -4.15 -5.20 -6.84
N ASN A 192 -3.15 -4.76 -6.07
CA ASN A 192 -2.91 -3.33 -5.85
C ASN A 192 -2.60 -2.58 -7.15
N TYR A 193 -2.05 -3.24 -8.16
CA TYR A 193 -1.63 -2.63 -9.42
C TYR A 193 -2.67 -2.72 -10.55
N ASN A 194 -3.57 -3.72 -10.53
CA ASN A 194 -4.57 -3.94 -11.57
C ASN A 194 -6.02 -3.73 -11.11
N ALA A 195 -6.21 -3.39 -9.83
CA ALA A 195 -7.52 -3.12 -9.21
C ALA A 195 -8.53 -4.28 -9.31
N ASN A 196 -8.05 -5.52 -9.49
CA ASN A 196 -8.91 -6.69 -9.51
C ASN A 196 -9.60 -6.89 -8.16
N ALA A 197 -10.84 -7.33 -8.19
CA ALA A 197 -11.49 -7.87 -6.99
C ALA A 197 -10.80 -9.19 -6.59
N TYR A 198 -10.85 -9.57 -5.33
CA TYR A 198 -10.21 -10.82 -4.88
C TYR A 198 -11.01 -11.52 -3.78
N GLY A 199 -10.90 -12.83 -3.75
CA GLY A 199 -11.57 -13.64 -2.73
C GLY A 199 -11.56 -15.14 -3.04
N PRO A 200 -12.09 -15.96 -2.13
CA PRO A 200 -12.30 -17.39 -2.40
C PRO A 200 -13.15 -17.60 -3.65
N ALA A 201 -12.74 -18.55 -4.51
CA ALA A 201 -13.41 -18.80 -5.78
C ALA A 201 -14.91 -19.09 -5.61
N SER A 202 -15.27 -19.85 -4.57
CA SER A 202 -16.65 -20.20 -4.22
C SER A 202 -17.53 -19.02 -3.85
N LEU A 203 -16.94 -17.93 -3.33
CA LEU A 203 -17.65 -16.72 -2.92
C LEU A 203 -17.67 -15.64 -4.01
N MET A 204 -16.63 -15.61 -4.85
CA MET A 204 -16.48 -14.59 -5.88
C MET A 204 -17.22 -14.93 -7.17
N LEU A 205 -17.24 -16.21 -7.55
CA LEU A 205 -17.87 -16.69 -8.79
C LEU A 205 -18.93 -17.76 -8.53
N TYR A 206 -18.52 -18.98 -8.30
CA TYR A 206 -19.39 -20.15 -8.07
C TYR A 206 -18.59 -21.30 -7.46
N LEU A 207 -19.28 -22.32 -6.94
CA LEU A 207 -18.64 -23.54 -6.44
C LEU A 207 -17.89 -24.28 -7.55
N VAL A 208 -16.68 -24.77 -7.23
CA VAL A 208 -15.78 -25.47 -8.13
C VAL A 208 -15.09 -26.59 -7.38
N ASN A 209 -15.32 -27.86 -7.73
CA ASN A 209 -14.59 -28.98 -7.13
C ASN A 209 -13.67 -29.68 -8.14
N GLY A 210 -12.59 -30.28 -7.66
CA GLY A 210 -11.56 -30.86 -8.51
C GLY A 210 -10.77 -29.83 -9.33
N ASN A 211 -10.58 -28.63 -8.81
CA ASN A 211 -9.85 -27.55 -9.44
C ASN A 211 -8.36 -27.53 -9.03
N SER A 212 -7.55 -26.81 -9.79
CA SER A 212 -6.10 -26.68 -9.60
C SER A 212 -5.74 -26.02 -8.27
N ASP A 213 -6.39 -24.89 -7.91
CA ASP A 213 -6.02 -24.11 -6.73
C ASP A 213 -6.21 -24.90 -5.44
N ASP A 214 -7.37 -25.55 -5.29
CA ASP A 214 -7.66 -26.38 -4.12
C ASP A 214 -6.68 -27.57 -4.03
N TRP A 215 -6.30 -28.15 -5.18
CA TRP A 215 -5.37 -29.27 -5.22
C TRP A 215 -3.94 -28.87 -4.83
N TYR A 216 -3.41 -27.79 -5.37
CA TYR A 216 -2.08 -27.30 -5.01
C TYR A 216 -2.01 -26.89 -3.53
N TYR A 217 -3.03 -26.19 -3.06
CA TYR A 217 -3.07 -25.71 -1.68
C TYR A 217 -3.30 -26.83 -0.65
N ALA A 218 -4.11 -27.83 -0.95
CA ALA A 218 -4.38 -28.92 0.00
C ALA A 218 -3.15 -29.77 0.34
N GLY A 219 -2.12 -29.77 -0.55
CA GLY A 219 -0.98 -30.66 -0.44
C GLY A 219 -1.39 -32.12 -0.65
N GLN A 220 -1.00 -32.73 -1.74
CA GLN A 220 -1.31 -34.13 -2.02
C GLN A 220 -0.19 -35.03 -1.50
N VAL A 221 -0.48 -36.34 -1.39
CA VAL A 221 0.50 -37.32 -0.92
C VAL A 221 1.82 -37.16 -1.67
N ASN A 222 2.90 -36.88 -0.93
CA ASN A 222 4.25 -36.59 -1.41
C ASN A 222 4.42 -35.25 -2.15
N GLN A 223 3.45 -34.35 -2.08
CA GLN A 223 3.57 -32.99 -2.63
C GLN A 223 3.62 -31.97 -1.50
N GLN A 224 4.52 -31.02 -1.61
CA GLN A 224 4.53 -29.85 -0.75
C GLN A 224 3.30 -28.97 -1.06
N ARG A 225 2.77 -28.33 -0.03
CA ARG A 225 1.67 -27.38 -0.13
C ARG A 225 2.14 -26.08 -0.77
N ALA A 226 1.43 -25.61 -1.80
CA ALA A 226 1.68 -24.34 -2.45
C ALA A 226 0.53 -23.36 -2.23
N PHE A 227 0.84 -22.06 -2.04
CA PHE A 227 -0.17 -21.01 -2.15
C PHE A 227 -0.58 -20.86 -3.62
N SER A 228 -1.84 -21.08 -3.93
CA SER A 228 -2.33 -21.09 -5.31
C SER A 228 -3.39 -20.01 -5.53
N PHE A 229 -3.28 -19.34 -6.67
CA PHE A 229 -4.16 -18.26 -7.08
C PHE A 229 -4.56 -18.40 -8.55
N THR A 230 -5.78 -17.99 -8.86
CA THR A 230 -6.26 -17.90 -10.24
C THR A 230 -6.53 -16.42 -10.60
N PRO A 231 -5.64 -15.76 -11.36
CA PRO A 231 -5.95 -14.50 -12.00
C PRO A 231 -6.89 -14.70 -13.19
N GLU A 232 -8.03 -14.03 -13.17
CA GLU A 232 -9.03 -13.98 -14.24
C GLU A 232 -8.86 -12.69 -15.04
N ILE A 233 -8.12 -12.74 -16.16
CA ILE A 233 -7.71 -11.56 -16.94
C ILE A 233 -8.88 -11.02 -17.77
N GLY A 234 -9.09 -9.72 -17.70
CA GLY A 234 -10.11 -9.01 -18.49
C GLY A 234 -11.50 -9.08 -17.86
N ASN A 235 -12.43 -8.30 -18.41
CA ASN A 235 -13.81 -8.18 -17.95
C ASN A 235 -14.81 -8.51 -19.06
N ASN A 236 -16.10 -8.29 -18.80
CA ASN A 236 -17.17 -8.57 -19.76
C ASN A 236 -17.02 -7.85 -21.11
N MET A 237 -16.32 -6.72 -21.18
CA MET A 237 -16.12 -6.00 -22.46
C MET A 237 -15.04 -6.66 -23.31
N GLN A 238 -14.01 -7.23 -22.70
CA GLN A 238 -12.94 -7.96 -23.40
C GLN A 238 -13.35 -9.40 -23.70
N GLY A 239 -14.13 -10.03 -22.81
CA GLY A 239 -14.53 -11.43 -22.94
C GLY A 239 -13.36 -12.40 -23.00
N PHE A 240 -13.55 -13.55 -23.62
CA PHE A 240 -12.49 -14.57 -23.79
C PHE A 240 -11.46 -14.19 -24.87
N TRP A 241 -11.84 -13.34 -25.83
CA TRP A 241 -11.02 -12.98 -26.98
C TRP A 241 -10.92 -11.45 -27.08
N PRO A 242 -10.06 -10.81 -26.27
CA PRO A 242 -9.86 -9.37 -26.34
C PRO A 242 -9.38 -8.93 -27.73
N SER A 243 -9.71 -7.70 -28.12
CA SER A 243 -9.21 -7.11 -29.36
C SER A 243 -7.69 -6.89 -29.31
N ILE A 244 -7.06 -6.84 -30.47
CA ILE A 244 -5.60 -6.79 -30.59
C ILE A 244 -4.97 -5.58 -29.86
N ASP A 245 -5.67 -4.45 -29.85
CA ASP A 245 -5.27 -3.22 -29.16
C ASP A 245 -5.33 -3.33 -27.62
N GLN A 246 -6.08 -4.30 -27.08
CA GLN A 246 -6.22 -4.52 -25.65
C GLN A 246 -5.27 -5.59 -25.10
N ILE A 247 -4.77 -6.50 -25.94
CA ILE A 247 -3.95 -7.65 -25.50
C ILE A 247 -2.73 -7.16 -24.72
N ILE A 248 -1.94 -6.25 -25.27
CA ILE A 248 -0.70 -5.77 -24.62
C ILE A 248 -1.00 -5.04 -23.32
N LEU A 249 -2.06 -4.25 -23.26
CA LEU A 249 -2.48 -3.54 -22.04
C LEU A 249 -2.85 -4.54 -20.93
N LEU A 250 -3.63 -5.57 -21.25
CA LEU A 250 -4.00 -6.62 -20.31
C LEU A 250 -2.79 -7.42 -19.81
N CYS A 251 -1.79 -7.65 -20.68
CA CYS A 251 -0.55 -8.31 -20.29
C CYS A 251 0.29 -7.42 -19.34
N GLN A 252 0.42 -6.13 -19.66
CA GLN A 252 1.14 -5.16 -18.82
C GLN A 252 0.52 -5.05 -17.42
N ASP A 253 -0.79 -5.16 -17.31
CA ASP A 253 -1.52 -5.10 -16.04
C ASP A 253 -1.17 -6.23 -15.07
N GLN A 254 -0.62 -7.33 -15.56
CA GLN A 254 -0.25 -8.49 -14.72
C GLN A 254 1.24 -8.48 -14.32
N VAL A 255 2.07 -7.63 -14.92
CA VAL A 255 3.54 -7.66 -14.71
C VAL A 255 3.91 -7.52 -13.23
N GLU A 256 3.39 -6.49 -12.56
CA GLU A 256 3.69 -6.25 -11.14
C GLU A 256 3.15 -7.36 -10.22
N ALA A 257 1.96 -7.88 -10.54
CA ALA A 257 1.41 -9.02 -9.80
C ALA A 257 2.30 -10.26 -9.93
N ASN A 258 2.87 -10.50 -11.12
CA ASN A 258 3.81 -11.62 -11.33
C ASN A 258 5.12 -11.43 -10.57
N PHE A 259 5.70 -10.22 -10.58
CA PHE A 259 6.88 -9.94 -9.76
C PHE A 259 6.60 -10.15 -8.27
N LEU A 260 5.48 -9.66 -7.77
CA LEU A 260 5.10 -9.88 -6.39
C LEU A 260 4.81 -11.36 -6.08
N ALA A 261 4.21 -12.11 -7.01
CA ALA A 261 3.99 -13.55 -6.84
C ALA A 261 5.32 -14.29 -6.66
N ILE A 262 6.33 -13.98 -7.49
CA ILE A 262 7.68 -14.55 -7.36
C ILE A 262 8.29 -14.17 -6.00
N ARG A 263 8.22 -12.91 -5.62
CA ARG A 263 8.75 -12.41 -4.35
C ARG A 263 8.02 -13.00 -3.14
N PHE A 264 6.71 -13.16 -3.21
CA PHE A 264 5.94 -13.80 -2.12
C PHE A 264 6.27 -15.29 -1.99
N GLY A 265 6.46 -15.98 -3.11
CA GLY A 265 6.91 -17.37 -3.08
C GLY A 265 8.36 -17.56 -2.59
N SER A 266 9.14 -16.48 -2.53
CA SER A 266 10.53 -16.47 -2.08
C SER A 266 10.75 -15.52 -0.90
N ARG A 267 11.64 -14.51 -1.04
CA ARG A 267 11.98 -13.52 -0.03
C ARG A 267 11.33 -12.20 -0.33
N TYR A 268 10.57 -11.65 0.61
CA TYR A 268 10.01 -10.31 0.50
C TYR A 268 9.69 -9.70 1.86
N GLY A 269 10.21 -8.51 2.08
CA GLY A 269 9.89 -7.67 3.22
C GLY A 269 9.53 -6.26 2.77
N GLU A 270 8.72 -5.57 3.54
CA GLU A 270 8.39 -4.16 3.34
C GLU A 270 8.67 -3.36 4.60
N ILE A 271 9.09 -2.11 4.40
CA ILE A 271 9.13 -1.10 5.46
C ILE A 271 8.16 0.03 5.12
N THR A 272 7.48 0.53 6.13
CA THR A 272 6.70 1.76 6.06
C THR A 272 7.18 2.72 7.13
N GLN A 273 7.48 3.96 6.73
CA GLN A 273 7.92 4.99 7.66
C GLN A 273 6.76 5.89 8.08
N HIS A 274 6.79 6.39 9.32
CA HIS A 274 5.75 7.24 9.89
C HIS A 274 6.30 8.58 10.38
N ASN A 275 7.47 8.99 9.89
CA ASN A 275 8.09 10.23 10.31
C ASN A 275 7.30 11.43 9.82
N LYS A 276 7.27 12.46 10.65
CA LYS A 276 6.80 13.79 10.25
C LYS A 276 7.87 14.47 9.42
N LEU A 277 7.45 15.36 8.56
CA LEU A 277 8.36 16.16 7.73
C LEU A 277 9.30 17.03 8.59
N PHE A 278 8.85 17.53 9.73
CA PHE A 278 9.63 18.42 10.61
C PHE A 278 10.17 17.71 11.85
N PHE A 279 11.40 18.10 12.23
CA PHE A 279 12.03 17.73 13.49
C PHE A 279 12.75 18.93 14.10
N SER A 280 12.96 18.94 15.44
CA SER A 280 13.46 20.13 16.15
C SER A 280 14.59 19.86 17.14
N GLN A 281 15.02 18.61 17.25
CA GLN A 281 16.10 18.21 18.18
C GLN A 281 17.35 17.82 17.39
N ASN A 282 18.53 17.97 18.00
CA ASN A 282 19.77 17.57 17.37
C ASN A 282 19.93 16.05 17.29
N GLN A 283 19.26 15.31 18.17
CA GLN A 283 19.17 13.85 18.13
C GLN A 283 17.72 13.43 17.90
N ASN A 284 17.51 12.61 16.90
CA ASN A 284 16.20 12.15 16.46
C ASN A 284 16.22 10.69 16.04
N PHE A 285 15.05 10.19 15.61
CA PHE A 285 14.87 8.81 15.20
C PHE A 285 14.09 8.77 13.89
N VAL A 286 14.49 7.85 12.99
CA VAL A 286 13.65 7.38 11.89
C VAL A 286 12.91 6.15 12.40
N SER A 287 11.60 6.29 12.60
CA SER A 287 10.72 5.20 13.04
C SER A 287 10.06 4.53 11.86
N PHE A 288 9.97 3.21 11.90
CA PHE A 288 9.41 2.42 10.80
C PHE A 288 8.70 1.17 11.33
N HIS A 289 7.83 0.61 10.48
CA HIS A 289 7.29 -0.73 10.63
C HIS A 289 7.89 -1.61 9.55
N PHE A 290 8.35 -2.78 9.95
CA PHE A 290 8.79 -3.84 9.06
C PHE A 290 7.77 -4.97 9.06
N LYS A 291 7.52 -5.59 7.89
CA LYS A 291 6.65 -6.74 7.75
C LYS A 291 7.18 -7.70 6.68
N ARG A 292 7.32 -8.99 7.04
CA ARG A 292 7.66 -10.04 6.08
C ARG A 292 6.41 -10.52 5.33
N TYR A 293 6.53 -10.66 4.02
CA TYR A 293 5.53 -11.27 3.13
C TYR A 293 6.05 -12.53 2.42
N GLY A 294 7.38 -12.65 2.22
CA GLY A 294 7.99 -13.82 1.57
C GLY A 294 7.78 -15.10 2.36
N LEU A 295 7.47 -16.20 1.65
CA LEU A 295 7.22 -17.52 2.25
C LEU A 295 8.51 -18.20 2.72
N GLU A 296 9.67 -17.84 2.15
CA GLU A 296 10.95 -18.43 2.55
C GLU A 296 11.23 -18.18 4.04
N GLU A 297 11.46 -19.25 4.77
CA GLU A 297 11.79 -19.20 6.20
C GLU A 297 13.29 -18.97 6.42
N GLY A 298 13.65 -18.55 7.64
CA GLY A 298 15.07 -18.42 8.02
C GLY A 298 15.74 -17.14 7.51
N VAL A 299 15.05 -16.27 6.80
CA VAL A 299 15.60 -15.02 6.24
C VAL A 299 15.85 -14.00 7.33
N THR A 300 17.00 -13.32 7.25
CA THR A 300 17.31 -12.15 8.06
C THR A 300 17.16 -10.89 7.23
N TYR A 301 16.45 -9.92 7.76
CA TYR A 301 16.29 -8.59 7.14
C TYR A 301 17.04 -7.55 7.95
N LYS A 302 17.74 -6.67 7.26
CA LYS A 302 18.50 -5.56 7.85
C LYS A 302 17.88 -4.24 7.43
N VAL A 303 17.59 -3.38 8.39
CA VAL A 303 17.17 -2.00 8.14
C VAL A 303 18.29 -1.06 8.57
N SER A 304 18.67 -0.15 7.68
CA SER A 304 19.76 0.80 7.92
C SER A 304 19.45 2.20 7.40
N LEU A 305 20.20 3.19 7.90
CA LEU A 305 20.16 4.56 7.43
C LEU A 305 21.48 4.93 6.77
N LEU A 306 21.41 5.60 5.61
CA LEU A 306 22.57 6.20 4.96
C LEU A 306 22.36 7.72 4.87
N PRO A 307 23.25 8.54 5.47
CA PRO A 307 23.14 9.99 5.36
C PRO A 307 23.44 10.46 3.94
N LEU A 308 22.55 11.28 3.36
CA LEU A 308 22.75 11.92 2.05
C LEU A 308 23.07 13.42 2.18
N SER A 309 22.95 13.99 3.38
CA SER A 309 23.23 15.40 3.68
C SER A 309 24.41 15.56 4.64
N ASN A 310 25.30 16.52 4.36
CA ASN A 310 26.47 16.83 5.21
C ASN A 310 26.09 17.37 6.60
N LEU A 311 24.84 17.79 6.79
CA LEU A 311 24.32 18.23 8.09
C LEU A 311 24.00 17.08 9.04
N ILE A 312 24.08 15.83 8.58
CA ILE A 312 23.92 14.64 9.43
C ILE A 312 25.29 14.23 9.93
N GLU A 313 25.49 14.28 11.24
CA GLU A 313 26.77 13.93 11.88
C GLU A 313 26.93 12.43 12.12
N SER A 314 25.83 11.76 12.48
CA SER A 314 25.84 10.31 12.72
C SER A 314 24.48 9.68 12.50
N VAL A 315 24.50 8.38 12.23
CA VAL A 315 23.33 7.49 12.22
C VAL A 315 23.57 6.33 13.17
N GLY A 316 22.48 5.81 13.74
CA GLY A 316 22.50 4.67 14.66
C GLY A 316 22.88 3.36 13.97
N GLN A 317 23.02 2.30 14.79
CA GLN A 317 23.32 0.97 14.28
C GLN A 317 22.11 0.42 13.50
N PRO A 318 22.35 -0.40 12.47
CA PRO A 318 21.28 -1.11 11.77
C PRO A 318 20.46 -1.99 12.71
N VAL A 319 19.17 -2.15 12.38
CA VAL A 319 18.24 -3.07 13.04
C VAL A 319 18.16 -4.35 12.24
N TYR A 320 18.20 -5.49 12.90
CA TYR A 320 18.09 -6.81 12.28
C TYR A 320 16.83 -7.52 12.74
N PHE A 321 16.04 -8.02 11.78
CA PHE A 321 14.92 -8.90 12.02
C PHE A 321 15.32 -10.32 11.62
N ASN A 322 15.72 -11.10 12.62
CA ASN A 322 16.15 -12.49 12.41
C ASN A 322 14.94 -13.40 12.42
N HIS A 323 14.68 -14.09 11.31
CA HIS A 323 13.59 -15.05 11.14
C HIS A 323 12.20 -14.48 11.56
N PRO A 324 11.79 -13.30 11.06
CA PRO A 324 10.54 -12.69 11.47
C PRO A 324 9.35 -13.56 11.03
N GLU A 325 8.31 -13.58 11.83
CA GLU A 325 7.09 -14.31 11.50
C GLU A 325 6.37 -13.68 10.29
N LEU A 326 5.74 -14.53 9.47
CA LEU A 326 5.02 -14.11 8.27
C LEU A 326 3.86 -13.18 8.64
N LEU A 327 3.74 -12.05 7.95
CA LEU A 327 2.68 -11.05 8.11
C LEU A 327 2.59 -10.36 9.48
N ILE A 328 3.50 -10.61 10.40
CA ILE A 328 3.59 -9.86 11.65
C ILE A 328 4.29 -8.52 11.40
N SER A 329 3.74 -7.46 11.97
CA SER A 329 4.32 -6.12 11.88
C SER A 329 5.22 -5.87 13.10
N TYR A 330 6.47 -5.53 12.84
CA TYR A 330 7.47 -5.16 13.85
C TYR A 330 7.72 -3.66 13.76
N SER A 331 7.75 -2.98 14.92
CA SER A 331 8.03 -1.54 15.00
C SER A 331 9.40 -1.33 15.60
N ASP A 332 10.22 -0.50 14.98
CA ASP A 332 11.53 -0.12 15.49
C ASP A 332 11.94 1.27 15.00
N SER A 333 13.11 1.73 15.39
CA SER A 333 13.65 3.03 15.00
C SER A 333 15.16 3.06 15.00
N ILE A 334 15.76 3.86 14.13
CA ILE A 334 17.19 4.12 14.09
C ILE A 334 17.42 5.58 14.37
N SER A 335 18.33 5.87 15.32
CA SER A 335 18.67 7.25 15.69
C SER A 335 19.51 7.93 14.61
N PHE A 336 19.43 9.24 14.55
CA PHE A 336 20.38 10.08 13.82
C PHE A 336 20.65 11.37 14.58
N SER A 337 21.81 11.97 14.36
CA SER A 337 22.15 13.28 14.88
C SER A 337 22.53 14.24 13.77
N VAL A 338 22.23 15.51 13.98
CA VAL A 338 22.54 16.59 13.03
C VAL A 338 23.52 17.58 13.64
N SER A 339 24.23 18.27 12.75
CA SER A 339 25.19 19.31 13.11
C SER A 339 24.57 20.39 14.00
N LYS A 340 25.36 20.94 14.89
CA LYS A 340 24.99 22.12 15.69
C LYS A 340 24.77 23.37 14.82
N ASP A 341 25.33 23.38 13.61
CA ASP A 341 25.22 24.48 12.67
C ASP A 341 23.95 24.42 11.82
N ILE A 342 23.09 23.40 12.00
CA ILE A 342 21.81 23.30 11.31
C ILE A 342 20.90 24.45 11.72
N LEU A 343 20.28 25.06 10.73
CA LEU A 343 19.39 26.22 10.93
C LEU A 343 17.92 25.83 10.68
N PRO A 344 16.97 26.46 11.36
CA PRO A 344 15.55 26.28 11.07
C PRO A 344 15.24 26.51 9.58
N GLY A 345 14.57 25.54 8.97
CA GLY A 345 14.27 25.48 7.54
C GLY A 345 15.29 24.72 6.70
N ASP A 346 16.41 24.29 7.27
CA ASP A 346 17.35 23.43 6.54
C ASP A 346 16.75 22.05 6.31
N GLU A 347 16.93 21.54 5.10
CA GLU A 347 16.49 20.22 4.66
C GLU A 347 17.64 19.21 4.79
N ILE A 348 17.35 18.04 5.34
CA ILE A 348 18.24 16.90 5.31
C ILE A 348 17.60 15.73 4.56
N LYS A 349 18.44 14.87 3.96
CA LYS A 349 18.02 13.65 3.28
C LYS A 349 18.72 12.46 3.87
N ILE A 350 17.94 11.42 4.16
CA ILE A 350 18.40 10.14 4.69
C ILE A 350 17.82 9.04 3.82
N LEU A 351 18.66 8.11 3.37
CA LEU A 351 18.21 6.91 2.71
C LEU A 351 17.88 5.86 3.77
N LEU A 352 16.63 5.44 3.84
CA LEU A 352 16.18 4.30 4.64
C LEU A 352 16.23 3.06 3.75
N THR A 353 17.01 2.06 4.14
CA THR A 353 17.27 0.88 3.33
C THR A 353 16.81 -0.37 4.05
N LEU A 354 16.09 -1.23 3.35
CA LEU A 354 15.77 -2.61 3.74
C LEU A 354 16.56 -3.55 2.85
N GLU A 355 17.33 -4.43 3.46
CA GLU A 355 18.16 -5.42 2.78
C GLU A 355 17.82 -6.82 3.28
N ASP A 356 17.77 -7.79 2.39
CA ASP A 356 18.00 -9.20 2.67
C ASP A 356 19.29 -9.64 1.94
N ASP A 357 19.65 -10.91 1.94
CA ASP A 357 20.92 -11.37 1.33
C ASP A 357 20.98 -11.10 -0.19
N TYR A 358 19.84 -10.87 -0.83
CA TYR A 358 19.74 -10.74 -2.29
C TYR A 358 19.21 -9.39 -2.74
N PHE A 359 18.26 -8.81 -2.01
CA PHE A 359 17.56 -7.61 -2.46
C PHE A 359 17.77 -6.43 -1.53
N THR A 360 17.90 -5.28 -2.14
CA THR A 360 17.95 -3.99 -1.45
C THR A 360 16.81 -3.10 -1.94
N HIS A 361 15.99 -2.66 -1.01
CA HIS A 361 14.97 -1.63 -1.26
C HIS A 361 15.32 -0.37 -0.47
N SER A 362 15.27 0.79 -1.11
CA SER A 362 15.63 2.06 -0.46
C SER A 362 14.57 3.13 -0.73
N ASP A 363 14.29 3.91 0.29
CA ASP A 363 13.41 5.09 0.22
C ASP A 363 14.14 6.31 0.78
N THR A 364 14.05 7.44 0.06
CA THR A 364 14.69 8.69 0.47
C THR A 364 13.74 9.52 1.33
N LEU A 365 14.07 9.65 2.61
CA LEU A 365 13.37 10.52 3.54
C LEU A 365 13.92 11.93 3.44
N THR A 366 13.04 12.89 3.21
CA THR A 366 13.33 14.33 3.31
C THR A 366 12.75 14.83 4.62
N LEU A 367 13.58 15.42 5.48
CA LEU A 367 13.20 15.98 6.77
C LEU A 367 13.68 17.42 6.87
N ILE A 368 12.92 18.27 7.55
CA ILE A 368 13.21 19.71 7.69
C ILE A 368 13.41 20.05 9.16
N PHE A 369 14.53 20.71 9.47
CA PHE A 369 14.83 21.13 10.84
C PHE A 369 14.05 22.37 11.24
N GLY A 370 13.44 22.34 12.42
CA GLY A 370 12.77 23.47 13.06
C GLY A 370 11.35 23.13 13.52
N ILE A 371 10.73 24.09 14.17
CA ILE A 371 9.35 24.01 14.66
C ILE A 371 8.49 24.90 13.77
N PRO A 372 7.61 24.32 12.93
CA PRO A 372 6.73 25.12 12.09
C PRO A 372 5.59 25.71 12.92
N TYR A 373 5.03 26.82 12.46
CA TYR A 373 3.80 27.41 12.99
C TYR A 373 2.77 27.61 11.88
N PRO A 374 1.47 27.50 12.20
CA PRO A 374 0.42 27.63 11.20
C PRO A 374 0.22 29.09 10.79
N ILE A 375 0.14 29.34 9.48
CA ILE A 375 -0.32 30.61 8.90
C ILE A 375 -1.76 30.51 8.38
N PHE A 376 -2.27 29.29 8.26
CA PHE A 376 -3.65 28.99 7.90
C PHE A 376 -4.08 27.67 8.53
N THR A 377 -5.31 27.65 9.03
CA THR A 377 -6.01 26.44 9.50
C THR A 377 -7.47 26.51 9.08
N ASP A 378 -8.04 25.36 8.70
CA ASP A 378 -9.45 25.23 8.40
C ASP A 378 -9.94 23.84 8.84
N GLU A 379 -10.89 23.82 9.76
CA GLU A 379 -11.55 22.60 10.26
C GLU A 379 -12.63 22.09 9.28
N CYS A 380 -12.66 22.59 8.04
CA CYS A 380 -13.59 22.19 6.97
C CYS A 380 -15.07 22.20 7.37
N THR A 381 -15.43 23.05 8.33
CA THR A 381 -16.82 23.17 8.82
C THR A 381 -17.72 23.92 7.85
N THR A 382 -17.16 24.74 6.98
CA THR A 382 -17.85 25.52 5.95
C THR A 382 -17.03 25.62 4.67
N MET A 383 -17.67 26.05 3.60
CA MET A 383 -17.00 26.34 2.30
C MET A 383 -16.37 27.73 2.22
N GLY A 384 -16.31 28.50 3.31
CA GLY A 384 -15.90 29.91 3.28
C GLY A 384 -14.49 30.19 2.75
N ASN A 385 -13.56 29.27 2.97
CA ASN A 385 -12.17 29.35 2.50
C ASN A 385 -11.96 28.76 1.09
N TRP A 386 -13.01 28.22 0.48
CA TRP A 386 -12.95 27.42 -0.74
C TRP A 386 -13.96 27.87 -1.79
N SER A 387 -13.57 27.77 -3.03
CA SER A 387 -14.43 28.07 -4.20
C SER A 387 -14.59 26.84 -5.07
N SER A 388 -15.81 26.37 -5.20
CA SER A 388 -16.19 25.26 -6.09
C SER A 388 -17.68 25.33 -6.38
N ASN A 389 -18.10 24.71 -7.50
CA ASN A 389 -19.50 24.53 -7.86
C ASN A 389 -19.97 23.08 -7.72
N LYS A 390 -19.10 22.17 -7.26
CA LYS A 390 -19.38 20.74 -7.12
C LYS A 390 -18.97 20.17 -5.77
N TRP A 391 -17.76 20.54 -5.30
CA TRP A 391 -17.28 20.13 -3.98
C TRP A 391 -18.11 20.84 -2.90
N GLY A 392 -18.26 20.18 -1.76
CA GLY A 392 -19.03 20.74 -0.64
C GLY A 392 -18.80 19.99 0.66
N ASN A 393 -19.46 20.46 1.72
CA ASN A 393 -19.40 19.82 3.03
C ASN A 393 -20.18 18.51 3.08
N ASN A 394 -19.64 17.54 3.82
CA ASN A 394 -20.28 16.29 4.19
C ASN A 394 -20.25 16.14 5.73
N SER A 395 -21.42 15.98 6.34
CA SER A 395 -21.57 15.84 7.79
C SER A 395 -21.68 14.39 8.28
N PHE A 396 -21.48 13.41 7.40
CA PHE A 396 -21.56 11.98 7.73
C PHE A 396 -20.18 11.33 7.79
N VAL A 397 -19.24 11.82 6.96
CA VAL A 397 -17.86 11.31 6.86
C VAL A 397 -16.91 12.46 7.18
N TYR A 398 -16.26 12.44 8.33
CA TYR A 398 -15.32 13.48 8.79
C TYR A 398 -14.25 12.88 9.70
N ASN A 399 -13.09 13.51 9.76
CA ASN A 399 -12.05 13.21 10.74
C ASN A 399 -12.35 13.89 12.06
N SER A 400 -12.69 15.18 12.00
CA SER A 400 -13.15 15.96 13.15
C SER A 400 -14.57 16.50 12.91
N PRO A 401 -15.45 16.49 13.93
CA PRO A 401 -16.80 17.00 13.78
C PRO A 401 -16.80 18.53 13.57
N PRO A 402 -17.78 19.10 12.85
CA PRO A 402 -19.01 18.45 12.40
C PRO A 402 -19.02 17.98 10.94
N SER A 403 -17.99 18.26 10.13
CA SER A 403 -18.01 17.93 8.71
C SER A 403 -16.62 17.97 8.09
N SER A 404 -16.45 17.31 6.93
CA SER A 404 -15.31 17.41 6.02
C SER A 404 -15.73 18.04 4.70
N ILE A 405 -14.79 18.23 3.77
CA ILE A 405 -15.04 18.67 2.39
C ILE A 405 -14.77 17.50 1.42
N THR A 406 -15.68 17.29 0.45
CA THR A 406 -15.59 16.23 -0.55
C THR A 406 -16.01 16.70 -1.94
N ASP A 407 -15.55 15.99 -2.98
CA ASP A 407 -15.96 16.19 -4.38
C ASP A 407 -17.38 15.73 -4.67
N SER A 408 -17.93 14.87 -3.83
CA SER A 408 -19.26 14.23 -3.95
C SER A 408 -20.04 14.33 -2.63
N PRO A 409 -20.56 15.52 -2.27
CA PRO A 409 -21.28 15.72 -1.00
C PRO A 409 -22.53 14.85 -0.87
N VAL A 410 -23.08 14.36 -1.97
CA VAL A 410 -24.27 13.48 -2.03
C VAL A 410 -24.00 12.34 -2.99
N GLY A 411 -23.83 11.13 -2.46
CA GLY A 411 -23.60 9.91 -3.24
C GLY A 411 -22.22 9.88 -3.91
N ASN A 412 -22.10 9.13 -5.00
CA ASN A 412 -20.85 8.95 -5.73
C ASN A 412 -20.56 10.11 -6.69
N TYR A 413 -19.29 10.33 -7.05
CA TYR A 413 -18.94 11.28 -8.11
C TYR A 413 -19.55 10.87 -9.46
N SER A 414 -19.72 11.84 -10.36
CA SER A 414 -20.34 11.61 -11.67
C SER A 414 -19.36 10.98 -12.66
N SER A 415 -19.88 10.23 -13.63
CA SER A 415 -19.10 9.78 -14.80
C SER A 415 -18.54 10.98 -15.58
N ASN A 416 -17.31 10.85 -16.10
CA ASN A 416 -16.57 11.89 -16.81
C ASN A 416 -16.46 13.20 -16.00
N ALA A 417 -16.33 13.08 -14.68
CA ALA A 417 -16.15 14.24 -13.82
C ALA A 417 -14.79 14.91 -14.11
N ASN A 418 -14.80 16.23 -14.11
CA ASN A 418 -13.63 17.09 -14.10
C ASN A 418 -13.96 18.26 -13.19
N THR A 419 -13.86 18.02 -11.88
CA THR A 419 -14.29 18.96 -10.84
C THR A 419 -13.11 19.39 -9.99
N SER A 420 -13.19 20.58 -9.43
CA SER A 420 -12.14 21.06 -8.56
C SER A 420 -12.66 22.02 -7.49
N ILE A 421 -11.87 22.15 -6.43
CA ILE A 421 -12.04 23.13 -5.37
C ILE A 421 -10.73 23.89 -5.18
N THR A 422 -10.82 25.21 -5.06
CA THR A 422 -9.64 26.09 -4.99
C THR A 422 -9.74 27.00 -3.78
N SER A 423 -8.61 27.28 -3.12
CA SER A 423 -8.56 28.25 -2.03
C SER A 423 -9.00 29.65 -2.50
N THR A 424 -9.86 30.31 -1.74
CA THR A 424 -10.32 31.68 -2.06
C THR A 424 -9.19 32.70 -1.90
N GLN A 425 -8.30 32.48 -0.93
CA GLN A 425 -7.14 33.33 -0.65
C GLN A 425 -5.85 32.78 -1.24
N GLU A 426 -4.86 33.65 -1.37
CA GLU A 426 -3.47 33.29 -1.61
C GLU A 426 -2.74 33.13 -0.26
N PHE A 427 -1.91 32.12 -0.16
CA PHE A 427 -1.05 31.89 1.00
C PHE A 427 0.33 32.54 0.76
N ASP A 428 0.76 33.37 1.70
CA ASP A 428 2.01 34.14 1.58
C ASP A 428 3.19 33.35 2.17
N LEU A 429 4.05 32.81 1.31
CA LEU A 429 5.29 32.13 1.69
C LEU A 429 6.54 33.01 1.43
N THR A 430 6.40 34.33 1.21
CA THR A 430 7.51 35.20 0.84
C THR A 430 8.61 35.30 1.92
N LYS A 431 8.25 35.06 3.17
CA LYS A 431 9.19 35.07 4.32
C LYS A 431 9.55 33.64 4.76
N ALA A 432 8.89 32.61 4.25
CA ALA A 432 9.14 31.27 4.65
C ALA A 432 10.50 30.76 4.14
N LYS A 433 11.18 29.96 4.97
CA LYS A 433 12.32 29.13 4.61
C LYS A 433 11.88 27.72 4.26
N ALA A 434 10.84 27.24 4.93
CA ALA A 434 10.20 25.96 4.66
C ALA A 434 8.69 26.09 4.87
N ALA A 435 7.92 25.26 4.17
CA ALA A 435 6.47 25.22 4.28
C ALA A 435 5.94 23.81 4.08
N VAL A 436 4.84 23.48 4.78
CA VAL A 436 4.11 22.22 4.62
C VAL A 436 2.61 22.50 4.57
N LEU A 437 1.94 21.80 3.68
CA LEU A 437 0.49 21.63 3.70
C LEU A 437 0.19 20.29 4.35
N SER A 438 -0.59 20.27 5.41
CA SER A 438 -1.09 19.04 6.04
C SER A 438 -2.61 19.02 6.06
N PHE A 439 -3.20 17.86 5.90
CA PHE A 439 -4.64 17.63 6.00
C PHE A 439 -4.92 16.15 6.26
N TYR A 440 -6.06 15.84 6.83
CA TYR A 440 -6.53 14.46 6.84
C TYR A 440 -7.22 14.15 5.53
N ALA A 441 -6.96 12.95 4.98
CA ALA A 441 -7.54 12.50 3.73
C ALA A 441 -8.10 11.07 3.83
N LEU A 442 -9.16 10.82 3.07
CA LEU A 442 -9.80 9.53 2.85
C LEU A 442 -10.29 9.50 1.40
N TRP A 443 -10.17 8.36 0.70
CA TRP A 443 -10.64 8.29 -0.69
C TRP A 443 -11.09 6.91 -1.12
N ASP A 444 -12.02 6.90 -2.07
CA ASP A 444 -12.45 5.73 -2.84
C ASP A 444 -12.71 6.15 -4.29
N THR A 445 -11.77 5.82 -5.19
CA THR A 445 -11.85 6.12 -6.62
C THR A 445 -11.58 4.86 -7.43
N GLU A 446 -12.02 4.82 -8.70
CA GLU A 446 -11.68 3.74 -9.61
C GLU A 446 -10.18 3.79 -9.92
N ARG A 447 -9.44 2.78 -9.44
CA ARG A 447 -7.99 2.75 -9.60
C ARG A 447 -7.58 2.78 -11.07
N ARG A 448 -6.50 3.52 -11.41
CA ARG A 448 -5.92 3.76 -12.74
C ARG A 448 -6.75 4.68 -13.66
N TYR A 449 -8.04 4.77 -13.45
CA TYR A 449 -8.93 5.52 -14.33
C TYR A 449 -9.36 6.84 -13.71
N ASP A 450 -9.71 6.82 -12.44
CA ASP A 450 -10.20 7.98 -11.71
C ASP A 450 -9.20 8.34 -10.61
N PHE A 451 -8.98 9.64 -10.41
CA PHE A 451 -7.97 10.10 -9.48
C PHE A 451 -8.24 11.51 -8.98
N VAL A 452 -7.64 11.81 -7.83
CA VAL A 452 -7.55 13.17 -7.32
C VAL A 452 -6.10 13.63 -7.30
N GLN A 453 -5.87 14.90 -7.64
CA GLN A 453 -4.59 15.57 -7.55
C GLN A 453 -4.70 16.81 -6.68
N VAL A 454 -3.63 17.12 -5.93
CA VAL A 454 -3.46 18.38 -5.21
C VAL A 454 -2.46 19.23 -5.99
N PHE A 455 -2.75 20.52 -6.12
CA PHE A 455 -1.95 21.44 -6.92
C PHE A 455 -1.62 22.72 -6.17
N ALA A 456 -0.49 23.33 -6.52
CA ALA A 456 -0.16 24.72 -6.21
C ALA A 456 -0.10 25.58 -7.48
N SER A 457 -0.47 26.86 -7.35
CA SER A 457 -0.31 27.87 -8.39
C SER A 457 0.30 29.13 -7.79
N ILE A 458 1.32 29.68 -8.44
CA ILE A 458 2.02 30.90 -8.05
C ILE A 458 1.62 32.13 -8.91
N ASP A 459 0.70 31.95 -9.82
CA ASP A 459 0.25 32.95 -10.79
C ASP A 459 -1.28 33.14 -10.78
N GLN A 460 -1.87 33.06 -9.59
CA GLN A 460 -3.30 33.26 -9.32
C GLN A 460 -4.23 32.22 -10.00
N GLY A 461 -3.70 31.05 -10.34
CA GLY A 461 -4.47 29.94 -10.91
C GLY A 461 -4.40 29.84 -12.43
N GLN A 462 -3.48 30.55 -13.10
CA GLN A 462 -3.26 30.42 -14.54
C GLN A 462 -2.54 29.09 -14.87
N HIS A 463 -1.50 28.74 -14.09
CA HIS A 463 -0.80 27.47 -14.19
C HIS A 463 -0.80 26.74 -12.86
N TRP A 464 -0.84 25.39 -12.92
CA TRP A 464 -0.93 24.53 -11.76
C TRP A 464 0.13 23.46 -11.79
N THR A 465 0.88 23.31 -10.71
CA THR A 465 1.87 22.26 -10.51
C THR A 465 1.29 21.20 -9.59
N ALA A 466 1.28 19.94 -10.03
CA ALA A 466 0.86 18.81 -9.19
C ALA A 466 1.85 18.59 -8.05
N LEU A 467 1.34 18.33 -6.86
CA LEU A 467 2.10 18.19 -5.62
C LEU A 467 2.23 16.74 -5.21
N GLN A 468 3.45 16.32 -4.89
CA GLN A 468 3.73 15.01 -4.32
C GLN A 468 3.40 15.02 -2.83
N GLY A 469 2.46 14.21 -2.40
CA GLY A 469 2.15 13.95 -1.00
C GLY A 469 2.72 12.62 -0.52
N LYS A 470 2.69 12.40 0.78
CA LYS A 470 3.17 11.18 1.43
C LYS A 470 2.39 9.93 0.98
N TYR A 471 1.09 10.07 0.73
CA TYR A 471 0.19 8.99 0.32
C TYR A 471 -0.19 9.04 -1.16
N SER A 472 0.27 10.04 -1.92
CA SER A 472 0.10 10.05 -3.36
C SER A 472 1.06 9.06 -4.03
N SER A 473 0.67 8.53 -5.19
CA SER A 473 1.48 7.60 -5.98
C SER A 473 1.61 8.08 -7.42
N PRO A 474 2.67 7.70 -8.14
CA PRO A 474 2.77 7.95 -9.57
C PRO A 474 1.57 7.33 -10.30
N SER A 475 1.01 8.06 -11.24
CA SER A 475 -0.13 7.62 -12.03
C SER A 475 0.30 6.76 -13.22
N SER A 476 -0.41 5.67 -13.45
CA SER A 476 -0.34 4.90 -14.70
C SER A 476 -1.38 5.34 -15.74
N ASN A 477 -2.20 6.36 -15.44
CA ASN A 477 -3.16 6.91 -16.39
C ASN A 477 -2.43 7.74 -17.46
N PRO A 478 -2.65 7.46 -18.78
CA PRO A 478 -1.95 8.18 -19.86
C PRO A 478 -2.12 9.71 -19.87
N LEU A 479 -3.22 10.20 -19.30
CA LEU A 479 -3.49 11.66 -19.22
C LEU A 479 -2.58 12.39 -18.22
N VAL A 480 -2.06 11.69 -17.24
CA VAL A 480 -1.25 12.23 -16.14
C VAL A 480 -0.15 11.23 -15.74
N MET A 481 0.45 10.58 -16.73
CA MET A 481 1.50 9.58 -16.53
C MET A 481 2.58 10.11 -15.59
N ASP A 482 2.98 9.30 -14.63
CA ASP A 482 4.00 9.57 -13.60
C ASP A 482 3.72 10.77 -12.69
N GLN A 483 2.60 11.48 -12.87
CA GLN A 483 2.22 12.54 -11.94
C GLN A 483 1.66 11.97 -10.63
N PRO A 484 1.84 12.69 -9.49
CA PRO A 484 1.29 12.26 -8.22
C PRO A 484 -0.24 12.33 -8.22
N VAL A 485 -0.87 11.22 -7.81
CA VAL A 485 -2.32 11.08 -7.71
C VAL A 485 -2.73 10.33 -6.45
N TYR A 486 -3.94 10.57 -5.97
CA TYR A 486 -4.67 9.73 -5.02
C TYR A 486 -5.65 8.90 -5.83
N GLN A 487 -5.50 7.58 -5.82
CA GLN A 487 -6.33 6.64 -6.60
C GLN A 487 -6.56 5.34 -5.85
N GLY A 488 -7.56 4.55 -6.27
CA GLY A 488 -7.96 3.33 -5.59
C GLY A 488 -8.71 3.62 -4.30
N THR A 489 -8.56 2.77 -3.28
CA THR A 489 -9.38 2.82 -2.07
C THR A 489 -8.50 2.94 -0.82
N ASN A 490 -8.72 3.98 -0.04
CA ASN A 490 -8.24 4.14 1.33
C ASN A 490 -9.37 4.69 2.19
N LEU A 491 -10.03 3.81 2.96
CA LEU A 491 -11.18 4.15 3.80
C LEU A 491 -10.80 4.52 5.24
N GLN A 492 -9.53 4.76 5.50
CA GLN A 492 -9.07 5.25 6.79
C GLN A 492 -8.53 6.65 6.64
N TRP A 493 -8.89 7.54 7.58
CA TRP A 493 -8.32 8.86 7.63
C TRP A 493 -6.80 8.79 7.85
N VAL A 494 -6.05 9.34 6.92
CA VAL A 494 -4.60 9.45 7.00
C VAL A 494 -4.19 10.92 7.05
N ASN A 495 -3.18 11.23 7.87
CA ASN A 495 -2.62 12.58 7.90
C ASN A 495 -1.63 12.75 6.75
N GLU A 496 -2.05 13.46 5.72
CA GLU A 496 -1.22 13.80 4.56
C GLU A 496 -0.32 14.99 4.88
N GLU A 497 0.92 14.93 4.39
CA GLU A 497 1.89 16.03 4.48
C GLU A 497 2.53 16.25 3.09
N ILE A 498 2.42 17.46 2.59
CA ILE A 498 2.98 17.88 1.29
C ILE A 498 4.03 18.96 1.53
N ASN A 499 5.27 18.71 1.11
CA ASN A 499 6.34 19.70 1.18
C ASN A 499 6.10 20.84 0.19
N LEU A 500 5.87 22.05 0.70
CA LEU A 500 5.72 23.28 -0.08
C LEU A 500 6.98 24.14 -0.09
N SER A 501 8.09 23.67 0.46
CA SER A 501 9.35 24.43 0.49
C SER A 501 9.86 24.85 -0.89
N PRO A 502 9.61 24.12 -1.99
CA PRO A 502 9.94 24.58 -3.34
C PRO A 502 9.23 25.88 -3.77
N PHE A 503 8.16 26.28 -3.08
CA PHE A 503 7.38 27.50 -3.35
C PHE A 503 7.69 28.64 -2.37
N THR A 504 8.69 28.51 -1.52
CA THR A 504 9.10 29.59 -0.60
C THR A 504 9.56 30.82 -1.38
N GLY A 505 9.33 31.99 -0.79
CA GLY A 505 9.58 33.29 -1.46
C GLY A 505 8.44 33.76 -2.37
N GLN A 506 7.33 33.02 -2.48
CA GLN A 506 6.20 33.29 -3.37
C GLN A 506 4.87 33.29 -2.62
N LYS A 507 3.81 33.73 -3.29
CA LYS A 507 2.43 33.51 -2.87
C LYS A 507 1.83 32.42 -3.71
N LEU A 508 0.99 31.58 -3.11
CA LEU A 508 0.38 30.46 -3.84
C LEU A 508 -1.10 30.25 -3.50
N LYS A 509 -1.81 29.62 -4.43
CA LYS A 509 -3.13 29.03 -4.23
C LYS A 509 -3.04 27.51 -4.23
N ILE A 510 -3.94 26.86 -3.50
CA ILE A 510 -4.08 25.41 -3.44
C ILE A 510 -5.37 25.00 -4.16
N LYS A 511 -5.30 23.89 -4.90
CA LYS A 511 -6.45 23.29 -5.57
C LYS A 511 -6.43 21.77 -5.39
N PHE A 512 -7.61 21.20 -5.11
CA PHE A 512 -7.87 19.78 -5.25
C PHE A 512 -8.72 19.58 -6.50
N ALA A 513 -8.43 18.55 -7.29
CA ALA A 513 -9.17 18.26 -8.51
C ALA A 513 -9.39 16.78 -8.72
N LEU A 514 -10.62 16.39 -8.97
CA LEU A 514 -11.03 15.02 -9.33
C LEU A 514 -11.26 14.92 -10.83
N LYS A 515 -10.72 13.86 -11.42
CA LYS A 515 -11.05 13.41 -12.78
C LYS A 515 -11.54 11.97 -12.77
N SER A 516 -12.60 11.69 -13.52
CA SER A 516 -13.14 10.34 -13.69
C SER A 516 -13.41 10.01 -15.14
N ASN A 517 -13.48 8.71 -15.43
CA ASN A 517 -13.94 8.16 -16.70
C ASN A 517 -15.48 7.99 -16.73
N GLN A 518 -16.00 7.22 -17.69
CA GLN A 518 -17.44 7.03 -17.86
C GLN A 518 -18.00 5.77 -17.18
N PHE A 519 -17.18 4.92 -16.52
CA PHE A 519 -17.58 3.55 -16.20
C PHE A 519 -17.97 3.34 -14.74
N ILE A 520 -17.04 3.51 -13.78
CA ILE A 520 -17.26 3.18 -12.38
C ILE A 520 -17.19 4.43 -11.53
N ASN A 521 -18.30 4.79 -10.90
CA ASN A 521 -18.37 5.93 -9.99
C ASN A 521 -18.33 5.43 -8.56
N LYS A 522 -17.46 6.00 -7.74
CA LYS A 522 -17.29 5.68 -6.32
C LYS A 522 -17.52 6.91 -5.44
N ASP A 523 -17.27 6.77 -4.12
CA ASP A 523 -17.58 7.80 -3.12
C ASP A 523 -16.69 9.05 -3.23
N GLY A 524 -15.49 8.93 -3.79
CA GLY A 524 -14.62 10.07 -4.09
C GLY A 524 -13.56 10.35 -3.04
N PHE A 525 -13.19 11.62 -2.91
CA PHE A 525 -12.11 12.08 -2.04
C PHE A 525 -12.62 13.05 -0.98
N TYR A 526 -12.17 12.86 0.23
CA TYR A 526 -12.48 13.71 1.39
C TYR A 526 -11.20 14.32 1.93
N PHE A 527 -11.26 15.58 2.35
CA PHE A 527 -10.23 16.20 3.17
C PHE A 527 -10.83 16.95 4.35
N ASP A 528 -10.05 17.01 5.45
CA ASP A 528 -10.44 17.62 6.72
C ASP A 528 -9.23 18.16 7.47
N ASP A 529 -9.44 19.06 8.44
CA ASP A 529 -8.41 19.62 9.33
C ASP A 529 -7.16 20.13 8.57
N ILE A 530 -7.37 20.91 7.53
CA ILE A 530 -6.27 21.41 6.69
C ILE A 530 -5.48 22.51 7.41
N SER A 531 -4.16 22.43 7.34
CA SER A 531 -3.23 23.40 7.92
C SER A 531 -2.07 23.66 6.96
N LEU A 532 -1.76 24.94 6.78
CA LEU A 532 -0.53 25.38 6.12
C LEU A 532 0.40 25.99 7.17
N GLN A 533 1.56 25.36 7.34
CA GLN A 533 2.53 25.74 8.36
C GLN A 533 3.85 26.14 7.71
N ILE A 534 4.57 27.07 8.31
CA ILE A 534 5.85 27.56 7.81
C ILE A 534 6.91 27.61 8.92
N ILE A 535 8.17 27.56 8.48
CA ILE A 535 9.32 28.05 9.23
C ILE A 535 9.78 29.31 8.52
N ASP A 536 9.92 30.44 9.23
CA ASP A 536 10.44 31.68 8.67
C ASP A 536 11.82 32.03 9.25
N LYS A 537 12.38 33.16 8.75
CA LYS A 537 13.69 33.67 9.20
C LYS A 537 13.67 34.14 10.66
N SER A 538 12.49 34.45 11.21
CA SER A 538 12.34 34.98 12.56
C SER A 538 12.21 33.86 13.62
N THR A 539 11.91 32.63 13.21
CA THR A 539 11.85 31.46 14.11
C THR A 539 13.23 30.89 14.47
N GLY A 540 14.29 31.61 14.15
CA GLY A 540 15.62 31.32 14.67
C GLY A 540 15.63 31.44 16.19
N ILE A 541 15.15 30.42 16.88
CA ILE A 541 15.65 30.12 18.22
C ILE A 541 17.08 29.64 17.97
N THR A 542 18.05 30.56 17.98
CA THR A 542 19.39 30.14 18.40
C THR A 542 19.16 29.39 19.69
N PRO A 543 19.70 28.17 19.88
CA PRO A 543 19.82 27.60 21.19
C PRO A 543 20.67 28.61 21.96
N SER A 544 20.05 29.55 22.68
CA SER A 544 20.77 30.18 23.74
C SER A 544 21.23 29.03 24.61
N GLU A 545 22.50 29.01 24.96
CA GLU A 545 22.99 28.26 26.09
C GLU A 545 22.19 28.74 27.33
N GLN A 546 20.92 28.38 27.39
CA GLN A 546 20.19 28.41 28.64
C GLN A 546 20.74 27.23 29.42
N ASN A 547 21.58 27.57 30.39
CA ASN A 547 21.81 26.75 31.53
C ASN A 547 20.53 25.96 31.83
N ASN A 548 20.56 24.65 31.61
CA ASN A 548 19.51 23.68 31.92
C ASN A 548 19.31 23.55 33.43
N GLN A 549 19.13 24.66 34.16
CA GLN A 549 18.53 24.63 35.47
C GLN A 549 17.03 24.61 35.29
N LEU A 550 16.44 23.42 35.44
CA LEU A 550 14.99 23.26 35.56
C LEU A 550 14.51 24.25 36.63
N LEU A 551 13.72 25.24 36.19
CA LEU A 551 13.14 26.24 37.11
C LEU A 551 12.08 25.62 37.99
N TYR A 552 11.40 24.58 37.49
CA TYR A 552 10.36 23.81 38.16
C TYR A 552 10.54 22.32 37.91
N THR A 553 10.21 21.50 38.89
CA THR A 553 10.08 20.06 38.76
C THR A 553 8.61 19.66 38.78
N ILE A 554 8.22 18.77 37.86
CA ILE A 554 6.86 18.20 37.80
C ILE A 554 6.89 16.73 38.20
N PHE A 555 5.93 16.29 39.01
CA PHE A 555 5.81 14.88 39.41
C PHE A 555 4.39 14.56 39.94
N PRO A 556 3.92 13.31 39.81
CA PRO A 556 4.50 12.26 38.99
C PRO A 556 4.35 12.53 37.49
N ASN A 557 5.23 11.98 36.67
CA ASN A 557 5.08 11.96 35.22
C ASN A 557 5.57 10.59 34.73
N PRO A 558 4.69 9.64 34.34
CA PRO A 558 3.22 9.78 34.12
C PRO A 558 2.41 10.18 35.36
N ALA A 559 1.39 11.02 35.12
CA ALA A 559 0.49 11.49 36.17
C ALA A 559 -0.84 10.71 36.15
N ASN A 560 -1.39 10.43 37.35
CA ASN A 560 -2.71 9.81 37.50
C ASN A 560 -3.58 10.73 38.39
N GLY A 561 -4.47 11.48 37.78
CA GLY A 561 -5.43 12.36 38.42
C GLY A 561 -4.88 13.64 39.05
N ALA A 562 -3.61 13.69 39.46
CA ALA A 562 -2.98 14.87 40.03
C ALA A 562 -1.52 15.08 39.59
N LEU A 563 -1.12 16.34 39.40
CA LEU A 563 0.23 16.74 39.09
C LEU A 563 0.72 17.76 40.13
N HIS A 564 1.94 17.56 40.59
CA HIS A 564 2.59 18.45 41.54
C HIS A 564 3.74 19.18 40.85
N ILE A 565 3.84 20.48 41.05
CA ILE A 565 4.86 21.33 40.50
C ILE A 565 5.59 22.03 41.65
N ARG A 566 6.92 21.96 41.68
CA ARG A 566 7.75 22.63 42.70
C ARG A 566 8.81 23.49 42.03
N PRO A 567 9.03 24.73 42.48
CA PRO A 567 10.16 25.53 42.03
C PRO A 567 11.48 24.88 42.50
N ALA A 568 12.45 24.83 41.60
CA ALA A 568 13.79 24.34 41.91
C ALA A 568 14.53 25.26 42.91
N ASN A 569 14.20 26.56 42.88
CA ASN A 569 14.73 27.55 43.83
C ASN A 569 13.55 28.20 44.59
N PRO A 570 13.50 28.08 45.96
CA PRO A 570 12.34 28.53 46.74
C PRO A 570 12.22 30.08 46.89
N HIS A 571 13.07 30.87 46.26
CA HIS A 571 13.11 32.33 46.44
C HIS A 571 12.54 33.14 45.23
N THR A 572 11.86 32.50 44.28
CA THR A 572 11.22 33.22 43.14
C THR A 572 9.91 33.91 43.59
N ALA A 573 9.93 35.23 43.64
CA ALA A 573 8.81 36.05 44.12
C ALA A 573 7.82 36.48 43.01
N GLN A 574 7.44 35.59 42.09
CA GLN A 574 6.54 35.89 40.97
C GLN A 574 5.36 34.94 40.93
N SER A 575 4.19 35.41 40.47
CA SER A 575 3.04 34.53 40.20
C SER A 575 3.38 33.59 39.05
N VAL A 576 2.93 32.32 39.16
CA VAL A 576 3.18 31.28 38.17
C VAL A 576 1.87 30.93 37.48
N GLN A 577 1.89 30.95 36.14
CA GLN A 577 0.80 30.43 35.33
C GLN A 577 1.19 29.07 34.78
N VAL A 578 0.33 28.09 34.99
CA VAL A 578 0.46 26.73 34.44
C VAL A 578 -0.60 26.55 33.37
N SER A 579 -0.19 26.12 32.19
CA SER A 579 -1.10 25.80 31.08
C SER A 579 -0.79 24.40 30.54
N ILE A 580 -1.83 23.61 30.26
CA ILE A 580 -1.71 22.24 29.69
C ILE A 580 -2.39 22.23 28.33
N TYR A 581 -1.64 21.77 27.35
CA TYR A 581 -2.06 21.68 25.96
C TYR A 581 -1.99 20.23 25.48
N ASN A 582 -2.88 19.85 24.57
CA ASN A 582 -2.72 18.58 23.88
C ASN A 582 -1.59 18.68 22.83
N ILE A 583 -1.31 17.54 22.16
CA ILE A 583 -0.29 17.46 21.10
C ILE A 583 -0.59 18.36 19.89
N PHE A 584 -1.81 18.90 19.76
CA PHE A 584 -2.24 19.81 18.69
C PHE A 584 -2.19 21.29 19.14
N GLY A 585 -1.67 21.59 20.34
CA GLY A 585 -1.61 22.96 20.86
C GLY A 585 -2.92 23.50 21.44
N LYS A 586 -3.99 22.68 21.51
CA LYS A 586 -5.25 23.09 22.13
C LYS A 586 -5.09 23.16 23.65
N LEU A 587 -5.43 24.32 24.23
CA LEU A 587 -5.40 24.52 25.67
C LEU A 587 -6.54 23.73 26.35
N PHE A 588 -6.18 22.88 27.31
CA PHE A 588 -7.10 22.10 28.12
C PHE A 588 -7.27 22.64 29.53
N LEU A 589 -6.20 23.18 30.11
CA LEU A 589 -6.23 23.71 31.47
C LEU A 589 -5.30 24.92 31.53
N ARG A 590 -5.77 25.98 32.23
CA ARG A 590 -4.93 27.11 32.64
C ARG A 590 -5.24 27.46 34.08
N GLN A 591 -4.20 27.52 34.92
CA GLN A 591 -4.31 27.80 36.34
C GLN A 591 -3.19 28.72 36.77
N SER A 592 -3.51 29.75 37.56
CA SER A 592 -2.54 30.69 38.11
C SER A 592 -2.33 30.44 39.59
N PHE A 593 -1.08 30.54 40.03
CA PHE A 593 -0.66 30.33 41.41
C PHE A 593 0.05 31.57 41.93
N PRO A 594 -0.25 32.02 43.17
CA PRO A 594 0.42 33.17 43.75
C PRO A 594 1.88 32.88 44.12
N SER A 595 2.71 33.90 44.19
CA SER A 595 4.16 33.84 44.42
C SER A 595 4.59 33.18 45.75
N SER A 596 3.67 33.00 46.70
CA SER A 596 3.96 32.44 48.03
C SER A 596 3.87 30.90 48.09
N ILE A 597 3.44 30.25 47.02
CA ILE A 597 3.19 28.79 47.01
C ILE A 597 4.46 28.00 46.71
N ARG A 598 4.86 27.12 47.63
CA ARG A 598 6.03 26.22 47.49
C ARG A 598 5.74 24.93 46.72
N ARG A 599 4.45 24.59 46.54
CA ARG A 599 3.97 23.44 45.76
C ARG A 599 2.65 23.80 45.10
N MET A 600 2.58 23.68 43.81
CA MET A 600 1.39 23.89 43.01
C MET A 600 0.78 22.52 42.69
N ASP A 601 -0.49 22.34 43.03
CA ASP A 601 -1.23 21.11 42.77
C ASP A 601 -2.23 21.36 41.63
N VAL A 602 -2.14 20.58 40.58
CA VAL A 602 -2.98 20.66 39.39
C VAL A 602 -3.82 19.40 39.30
N ASN A 603 -5.15 19.53 39.28
CA ASN A 603 -6.06 18.41 39.08
C ASN A 603 -6.17 18.06 37.61
N LEU A 604 -5.93 16.78 37.27
CA LEU A 604 -5.96 16.22 35.93
C LEU A 604 -7.09 15.23 35.69
N GLU A 605 -7.98 14.97 36.66
CA GLU A 605 -9.03 13.94 36.60
C GLU A 605 -9.97 14.12 35.39
N ASN A 606 -10.14 15.33 34.90
CA ASN A 606 -10.99 15.64 33.75
C ASN A 606 -10.26 15.58 32.41
N LEU A 607 -8.97 15.25 32.38
CA LEU A 607 -8.19 15.13 31.16
C LEU A 607 -8.07 13.65 30.78
N PRO A 608 -8.39 13.25 29.55
CA PRO A 608 -8.20 11.87 29.08
C PRO A 608 -6.76 11.39 29.20
N SER A 609 -6.56 10.07 29.34
CA SER A 609 -5.21 9.48 29.22
C SER A 609 -4.60 9.86 27.87
N GLY A 610 -3.33 10.28 27.88
CA GLY A 610 -2.66 10.73 26.65
C GLY A 610 -1.39 11.54 26.90
N VAL A 611 -0.83 12.04 25.81
CA VAL A 611 0.35 12.92 25.81
C VAL A 611 -0.10 14.39 25.76
N TYR A 612 0.45 15.18 26.66
CA TYR A 612 0.19 16.61 26.78
C TYR A 612 1.51 17.38 26.84
N PHE A 613 1.46 18.70 26.62
CA PHE A 613 2.52 19.65 26.92
C PHE A 613 2.09 20.58 28.02
N ILE A 614 2.95 20.78 29.00
CA ILE A 614 2.73 21.71 30.10
C ILE A 614 3.68 22.90 29.94
N SER A 615 3.14 24.13 29.94
CA SER A 615 3.93 25.33 30.10
C SER A 615 3.81 25.87 31.53
N ILE A 616 4.94 26.29 32.10
CA ILE A 616 5.04 26.90 33.39
C ILE A 616 5.68 28.26 33.19
N GLU A 617 4.92 29.32 33.37
CA GLU A 617 5.31 30.70 33.11
C GLU A 617 5.46 31.45 34.44
N ALA A 618 6.63 32.01 34.69
CA ALA A 618 6.92 32.83 35.87
C ALA A 618 7.35 34.24 35.44
N GLY A 619 6.45 35.23 35.60
CA GLY A 619 6.68 36.57 35.11
C GLY A 619 6.69 36.70 33.58
N VAL A 620 7.36 37.76 33.07
CA VAL A 620 7.31 38.10 31.63
C VAL A 620 8.39 37.39 30.79
N GLU A 621 9.40 36.79 31.41
CA GLU A 621 10.59 36.30 30.68
C GLU A 621 10.97 34.82 30.94
N GLN A 622 10.26 34.13 31.82
CA GLN A 622 10.64 32.73 32.17
C GLN A 622 9.52 31.77 31.85
N VAL A 623 9.70 30.96 30.82
CA VAL A 623 8.76 29.91 30.43
C VAL A 623 9.51 28.57 30.35
N GLN A 624 9.01 27.56 31.09
CA GLN A 624 9.47 26.18 31.01
C GLN A 624 8.40 25.33 30.35
N TRP A 625 8.79 24.52 29.34
CA TRP A 625 7.93 23.56 28.69
C TRP A 625 8.38 22.13 28.98
N GLU A 626 7.45 21.26 29.32
CA GLU A 626 7.72 19.85 29.51
C GLU A 626 6.63 18.96 28.89
N LYS A 627 6.99 17.73 28.56
CA LYS A 627 6.07 16.69 28.14
C LYS A 627 5.41 16.09 29.40
N LEU A 628 4.11 16.02 29.42
CA LEU A 628 3.30 15.41 30.48
C LEU A 628 2.56 14.21 29.91
N LEU A 629 2.75 13.04 30.54
CA LEU A 629 1.97 11.83 30.23
C LEU A 629 0.90 11.67 31.30
N ILE A 630 -0.38 11.57 30.89
CA ILE A 630 -1.52 11.29 31.77
C ILE A 630 -1.96 9.85 31.52
N SER A 631 -2.07 9.07 32.59
CA SER A 631 -2.47 7.65 32.56
C SER A 631 -3.43 7.39 33.72
N HIS A 632 -4.71 7.24 33.41
CA HIS A 632 -5.76 6.82 34.35
C HIS A 632 -5.95 5.32 34.32
#